data_89d7f6037156eb1dcde029565f698602
#
_entry.id   89d7f6037156eb1dcde029565f698602
#
_cell.length_a   1.000
_cell.length_b   1.000
_cell.length_c   1.000
_cell.angle_alpha   90.00
_cell.angle_beta   90.00
_cell.angle_gamma   90.00
#
_symmetry.space_group_name_H-M   'P 1'
#
loop_
_entity.id
_entity.type
_entity.pdbx_description
1 polymer ?
#
loop_
_entity_poly.entity_id
_entity_poly.type
_entity_poly.pdbx_seq_one_letter_code
_entity_poly.pdbx_strand_id
1 'polypeptide(L)'
;GSFTSRLNMNLREDKSWSYGVRNRLADAKGQRSILVNAPVQTDKTADSIKEIIKEFDYYLGDQPIRYDELEKAKSSKTLRLPGRFETLGSLLGGMTNIVQYDRSLNYLDELSSLYSEPTLEEVQNTARKYLKPNQWSWLIVGDLKEIESEVRALNLGEVEIISN
;
A
#
# COMPACT_ATOMS: atom_id res chain seq x y z
N GLY A 1 1.24 2.60 -5.67
CA GLY A 1 0.25 3.66 -5.55
C GLY A 1 0.37 4.67 -6.68
N SER A 2 -0.63 5.52 -6.83
CA SER A 2 -0.58 6.65 -7.75
C SER A 2 0.43 7.69 -7.27
N PHE A 3 1.03 8.43 -8.19
CA PHE A 3 1.89 9.58 -7.87
C PHE A 3 1.17 10.60 -6.97
N THR A 4 -0.12 10.79 -7.20
CA THR A 4 -1.00 11.69 -6.42
C THR A 4 -1.75 10.96 -5.31
N SER A 5 -1.23 9.85 -4.77
CA SER A 5 -1.81 9.22 -3.58
C SER A 5 -1.54 10.08 -2.35
N ARG A 6 -2.41 9.96 -1.32
CA ARG A 6 -2.33 10.77 -0.09
C ARG A 6 -0.94 10.74 0.54
N LEU A 7 -0.35 9.55 0.72
CA LEU A 7 1.01 9.41 1.26
C LEU A 7 2.07 10.10 0.40
N ASN A 8 1.96 10.08 -0.92
CA ASN A 8 2.88 10.80 -1.79
C ASN A 8 2.68 12.30 -1.72
N MET A 9 1.42 12.77 -1.68
CA MET A 9 1.14 14.20 -1.51
C MET A 9 1.68 14.70 -0.18
N ASN A 10 1.51 13.94 0.90
CA ASN A 10 2.01 14.29 2.24
C ASN A 10 3.56 14.26 2.28
N LEU A 11 4.16 13.06 2.14
CA LEU A 11 5.58 12.87 2.42
C LEU A 11 6.50 13.38 1.32
N ARG A 12 6.03 13.38 0.07
CA ARG A 12 6.85 13.80 -1.07
C ARG A 12 6.62 15.26 -1.45
N GLU A 13 5.36 15.62 -1.76
CA GLU A 13 5.06 16.95 -2.31
C GLU A 13 5.07 18.04 -1.22
N ASP A 14 4.35 17.79 -0.12
CA ASP A 14 4.20 18.81 0.93
C ASP A 14 5.45 18.93 1.82
N LYS A 15 6.04 17.79 2.18
CA LYS A 15 7.15 17.73 3.15
C LYS A 15 8.52 17.55 2.52
N SER A 16 8.60 17.05 1.29
CA SER A 16 9.86 16.75 0.61
C SER A 16 10.78 15.79 1.38
N TRP A 17 10.20 14.90 2.19
CA TRP A 17 10.95 13.93 3.00
C TRP A 17 11.22 12.61 2.28
N SER A 18 10.54 12.37 1.16
CA SER A 18 10.60 11.13 0.39
C SER A 18 10.60 11.41 -1.11
N TYR A 19 11.26 10.56 -1.88
CA TYR A 19 11.10 10.54 -3.34
C TYR A 19 9.82 9.82 -3.79
N GLY A 20 9.17 9.11 -2.91
CA GLY A 20 7.89 8.47 -3.18
C GLY A 20 7.61 7.29 -2.27
N VAL A 21 6.35 7.15 -1.90
CA VAL A 21 5.82 6.07 -1.07
C VAL A 21 5.04 5.09 -1.94
N ARG A 22 5.24 3.81 -1.72
CA ARG A 22 4.56 2.75 -2.46
C ARG A 22 3.87 1.80 -1.50
N ASN A 23 2.65 1.43 -1.82
CA ASN A 23 1.95 0.36 -1.14
C ASN A 23 1.66 -0.80 -2.10
N ARG A 24 1.63 -2.00 -1.58
CA ARG A 24 1.23 -3.20 -2.32
C ARG A 24 0.54 -4.18 -1.40
N LEU A 25 -0.39 -4.93 -1.96
CA LEU A 25 -0.91 -6.15 -1.37
C LEU A 25 -0.14 -7.32 -2.00
N ALA A 26 0.60 -8.05 -1.18
CA ALA A 26 1.36 -9.21 -1.65
C ALA A 26 0.41 -10.38 -1.92
N ASP A 27 0.57 -11.05 -3.07
CA ASP A 27 -0.16 -12.29 -3.32
C ASP A 27 0.50 -13.44 -2.55
N ALA A 28 -0.32 -14.28 -1.90
CA ALA A 28 0.09 -15.47 -1.17
C ALA A 28 -1.05 -16.50 -1.16
N LYS A 29 -0.73 -17.79 -1.01
CA LYS A 29 -1.75 -18.86 -0.79
C LYS A 29 -2.42 -18.76 0.57
N GLY A 30 -1.77 -18.17 1.56
CA GLY A 30 -2.29 -17.94 2.91
C GLY A 30 -2.64 -16.47 3.17
N GLN A 31 -2.33 -16.01 4.35
CA GLN A 31 -2.55 -14.62 4.74
C GLN A 31 -1.72 -13.67 3.86
N ARG A 32 -2.40 -12.70 3.27
CA ARG A 32 -1.77 -11.70 2.40
C ARG A 32 -1.34 -10.49 3.23
N SER A 33 -0.13 -10.03 3.02
CA SER A 33 0.39 -8.83 3.69
C SER A 33 0.15 -7.57 2.86
N ILE A 34 -0.25 -6.50 3.54
CA ILE A 34 -0.24 -5.14 3.01
C ILE A 34 1.08 -4.51 3.42
N LEU A 35 1.87 -4.09 2.45
CA LEU A 35 3.18 -3.48 2.67
C LEU A 35 3.17 -2.03 2.22
N VAL A 36 3.62 -1.13 3.10
CA VAL A 36 3.92 0.26 2.78
C VAL A 36 5.44 0.42 2.82
N ASN A 37 6.03 0.86 1.72
CA ASN A 37 7.45 1.16 1.61
C ASN A 37 7.61 2.66 1.40
N ALA A 38 8.33 3.31 2.31
CA ALA A 38 8.56 4.74 2.35
C ALA A 38 10.06 5.03 2.57
N PRO A 39 10.87 5.13 1.50
CA PRO A 39 12.24 5.60 1.63
C PRO A 39 12.19 7.10 1.97
N VAL A 40 12.73 7.46 3.12
CA VAL A 40 12.68 8.82 3.67
C VAL A 40 14.07 9.29 4.07
N GLN A 41 14.22 10.60 4.28
CA GLN A 41 15.45 11.17 4.85
C GLN A 41 15.66 10.63 6.26
N THR A 42 16.92 10.39 6.62
CA THR A 42 17.29 9.76 7.91
C THR A 42 16.74 10.54 9.11
N ASP A 43 16.93 11.86 9.12
CA ASP A 43 16.45 12.78 10.18
C ASP A 43 14.91 12.97 10.19
N LYS A 44 14.19 12.38 9.25
CA LYS A 44 12.72 12.43 9.12
C LYS A 44 12.07 11.07 9.34
N THR A 45 12.82 10.07 9.79
CA THR A 45 12.31 8.70 9.96
C THR A 45 11.13 8.65 10.93
N ALA A 46 11.31 9.15 12.14
CA ALA A 46 10.26 9.13 13.16
C ALA A 46 9.04 9.98 12.77
N ASP A 47 9.26 11.16 12.21
CA ASP A 47 8.17 12.04 11.77
C ASP A 47 7.41 11.45 10.59
N SER A 48 8.09 10.77 9.68
CA SER A 48 7.43 10.07 8.58
C SER A 48 6.55 8.92 9.05
N ILE A 49 6.95 8.20 10.08
CA ILE A 49 6.12 7.17 10.72
C ILE A 49 4.83 7.78 11.29
N LYS A 50 4.95 8.89 12.02
CA LYS A 50 3.78 9.62 12.55
C LYS A 50 2.82 10.05 11.44
N GLU A 51 3.34 10.60 10.34
CA GLU A 51 2.52 11.02 9.22
C GLU A 51 1.86 9.84 8.49
N ILE A 52 2.54 8.69 8.35
CA ILE A 52 1.94 7.49 7.79
C ILE A 52 0.77 7.02 8.66
N ILE A 53 0.95 6.92 9.97
CA ILE A 53 -0.11 6.54 10.90
C ILE A 53 -1.30 7.49 10.78
N LYS A 54 -1.05 8.79 10.83
CA LYS A 54 -2.04 9.85 10.72
C LYS A 54 -2.86 9.76 9.42
N GLU A 55 -2.21 9.52 8.28
CA GLU A 55 -2.90 9.36 6.99
C GLU A 55 -3.83 8.15 6.98
N PHE A 56 -3.43 7.05 7.60
CA PHE A 56 -4.29 5.87 7.71
C PHE A 56 -5.44 6.10 8.70
N ASP A 57 -5.20 6.77 9.82
CA ASP A 57 -6.26 7.12 10.78
C ASP A 57 -7.30 8.05 10.13
N TYR A 58 -6.88 9.05 9.37
CA TYR A 58 -7.78 9.91 8.60
C TYR A 58 -8.56 9.11 7.56
N TYR A 59 -7.89 8.22 6.81
CA TYR A 59 -8.53 7.40 5.80
C TYR A 59 -9.59 6.44 6.37
N LEU A 60 -9.35 5.91 7.57
CA LEU A 60 -10.28 5.01 8.26
C LEU A 60 -11.39 5.74 9.04
N GLY A 61 -11.15 7.00 9.39
CA GLY A 61 -12.02 7.85 10.19
C GLY A 61 -12.66 8.99 9.39
N ASP A 62 -12.19 10.21 9.65
CA ASP A 62 -12.86 11.45 9.23
C ASP A 62 -12.70 11.78 7.73
N GLN A 63 -11.70 11.21 7.07
CA GLN A 63 -11.41 11.46 5.66
C GLN A 63 -11.35 10.17 4.85
N PRO A 64 -12.42 9.38 4.78
CA PRO A 64 -12.44 8.14 4.03
C PRO A 64 -12.21 8.39 2.54
N ILE A 65 -12.09 7.31 1.76
CA ILE A 65 -11.96 7.41 0.31
C ILE A 65 -13.10 8.24 -0.27
N ARG A 66 -12.77 9.18 -1.15
CA ARG A 66 -13.74 9.99 -1.88
C ARG A 66 -14.10 9.34 -3.21
N TYR A 67 -15.21 9.77 -3.77
CA TYR A 67 -15.70 9.27 -5.06
C TYR A 67 -14.68 9.49 -6.19
N ASP A 68 -14.05 10.66 -6.25
CA ASP A 68 -13.04 10.98 -7.27
C ASP A 68 -11.78 10.10 -7.15
N GLU A 69 -11.37 9.76 -5.92
CA GLU A 69 -10.25 8.84 -5.67
C GLU A 69 -10.58 7.41 -6.11
N LEU A 70 -11.81 6.96 -5.84
CA LEU A 70 -12.29 5.65 -6.27
C LEU A 70 -12.33 5.55 -7.80
N GLU A 71 -12.96 6.50 -8.47
CA GLU A 71 -13.07 6.49 -9.93
C GLU A 71 -11.70 6.59 -10.61
N LYS A 72 -10.78 7.38 -10.07
CA LYS A 72 -9.40 7.42 -10.52
C LYS A 72 -8.69 6.07 -10.34
N ALA A 73 -8.91 5.38 -9.22
CA ALA A 73 -8.33 4.06 -8.97
C ALA A 73 -8.89 3.01 -9.94
N LYS A 74 -10.22 2.98 -10.16
CA LYS A 74 -10.90 2.11 -11.12
C LYS A 74 -10.36 2.34 -12.53
N SER A 75 -10.40 3.58 -13.01
CA SER A 75 -9.91 3.94 -14.34
C SER A 75 -8.44 3.56 -14.53
N SER A 76 -7.58 3.86 -13.54
CA SER A 76 -6.17 3.49 -13.61
C SER A 76 -5.93 1.99 -13.68
N LYS A 77 -6.81 1.17 -13.09
CA LYS A 77 -6.72 -0.29 -13.12
C LYS A 77 -7.24 -0.86 -14.43
N THR A 78 -8.42 -0.43 -14.85
CA THR A 78 -9.10 -0.95 -16.07
C THR A 78 -8.37 -0.54 -17.34
N LEU A 79 -7.95 0.72 -17.47
CA LEU A 79 -7.24 1.20 -18.67
C LEU A 79 -5.87 0.56 -18.89
N ARG A 80 -5.28 -0.02 -17.85
CA ARG A 80 -4.00 -0.75 -17.97
C ARG A 80 -4.17 -2.22 -18.33
N LEU A 81 -5.39 -2.77 -18.31
CA LEU A 81 -5.60 -4.19 -18.56
C LEU A 81 -5.16 -4.62 -19.98
N PRO A 82 -5.49 -3.89 -21.07
CA PRO A 82 -5.05 -4.30 -22.40
C PRO A 82 -3.53 -4.46 -22.47
N GLY A 83 -2.77 -3.44 -22.07
CA GLY A 83 -1.30 -3.48 -22.13
C GLY A 83 -0.66 -4.50 -21.17
N ARG A 84 -1.42 -5.00 -20.18
CA ARG A 84 -0.91 -6.00 -19.24
C ARG A 84 -0.67 -7.37 -19.86
N PHE A 85 -1.30 -7.68 -21.00
CA PHE A 85 -1.24 -8.99 -21.66
C PHE A 85 -0.67 -8.94 -23.08
N GLU A 86 0.02 -7.86 -23.45
CA GLU A 86 0.58 -7.67 -24.79
C GLU A 86 1.79 -8.55 -25.08
N THR A 87 2.49 -9.07 -24.08
CA THR A 87 3.67 -9.91 -24.27
C THR A 87 3.42 -11.34 -23.83
N LEU A 88 4.11 -12.30 -24.46
CA LEU A 88 4.06 -13.72 -24.06
C LEU A 88 4.46 -13.91 -22.60
N GLY A 89 5.47 -13.18 -22.12
CA GLY A 89 5.91 -13.25 -20.73
C GLY A 89 4.84 -12.76 -19.75
N SER A 90 4.13 -11.70 -20.05
CA SER A 90 3.04 -11.19 -19.22
C SER A 90 1.81 -12.09 -19.24
N LEU A 91 1.50 -12.69 -20.41
CA LEU A 91 0.45 -13.68 -20.51
C LEU A 91 0.77 -14.95 -19.70
N LEU A 92 2.00 -15.48 -19.84
CA LEU A 92 2.48 -16.62 -19.03
C LEU A 92 2.42 -16.29 -17.53
N GLY A 93 2.84 -15.09 -17.13
CA GLY A 93 2.71 -14.62 -15.74
C GLY A 93 1.27 -14.62 -15.23
N GLY A 94 0.30 -14.21 -16.07
CA GLY A 94 -1.12 -14.30 -15.77
C GLY A 94 -1.60 -15.73 -15.54
N MET A 95 -1.24 -16.63 -16.44
CA MET A 95 -1.59 -18.07 -16.36
C MET A 95 -0.93 -18.72 -15.12
N THR A 96 0.34 -18.46 -14.89
CA THR A 96 1.06 -18.93 -13.69
C THR A 96 0.35 -18.47 -12.41
N ASN A 97 -0.11 -17.23 -12.37
CA ASN A 97 -0.82 -16.67 -11.24
C ASN A 97 -2.17 -17.40 -10.96
N ILE A 98 -2.89 -17.78 -12.03
CA ILE A 98 -4.12 -18.61 -11.91
C ILE A 98 -3.77 -19.94 -11.22
N VAL A 99 -2.78 -20.66 -11.71
CA VAL A 99 -2.38 -21.98 -11.18
C VAL A 99 -1.82 -21.86 -9.77
N GLN A 100 -0.93 -20.89 -9.55
CA GLN A 100 -0.25 -20.70 -8.26
C GLN A 100 -1.22 -20.38 -7.12
N TYR A 101 -2.29 -19.64 -7.40
CA TYR A 101 -3.22 -19.16 -6.37
C TYR A 101 -4.60 -19.79 -6.46
N ASP A 102 -4.74 -20.90 -7.19
CA ASP A 102 -5.99 -21.64 -7.37
C ASP A 102 -7.18 -20.73 -7.77
N ARG A 103 -6.93 -19.81 -8.72
CA ARG A 103 -7.94 -18.87 -9.21
C ARG A 103 -8.80 -19.52 -10.28
N SER A 104 -10.00 -18.99 -10.50
CA SER A 104 -10.86 -19.38 -11.63
C SER A 104 -10.10 -19.25 -12.95
N LEU A 105 -10.34 -20.18 -13.90
CA LEU A 105 -9.81 -20.07 -15.27
C LEU A 105 -10.28 -18.78 -15.97
N ASN A 106 -11.45 -18.27 -15.59
CA ASN A 106 -12.01 -17.02 -16.11
C ASN A 106 -11.48 -15.77 -15.38
N TYR A 107 -10.54 -15.93 -14.42
CA TYR A 107 -10.06 -14.82 -13.58
C TYR A 107 -9.56 -13.63 -14.39
N LEU A 108 -8.88 -13.87 -15.53
CA LEU A 108 -8.36 -12.77 -16.36
C LEU A 108 -9.48 -12.00 -17.05
N ASP A 109 -10.55 -12.69 -17.48
CA ASP A 109 -11.72 -12.08 -18.12
C ASP A 109 -12.54 -11.28 -17.10
N GLU A 110 -12.59 -11.73 -15.85
CA GLU A 110 -13.28 -11.08 -14.74
C GLU A 110 -12.55 -9.84 -14.18
N LEU A 111 -11.27 -9.65 -14.51
CA LEU A 111 -10.47 -8.55 -13.94
C LEU A 111 -11.07 -7.17 -14.20
N SER A 112 -11.68 -6.94 -15.34
CA SER A 112 -12.32 -5.67 -15.67
C SER A 112 -13.45 -5.36 -14.70
N SER A 113 -14.36 -6.31 -14.50
CA SER A 113 -15.47 -6.20 -13.57
C SER A 113 -15.00 -6.07 -12.13
N LEU A 114 -14.04 -6.90 -11.71
CA LEU A 114 -13.45 -6.84 -10.37
C LEU A 114 -12.84 -5.47 -10.02
N TYR A 115 -12.37 -4.73 -11.03
CA TYR A 115 -11.82 -3.40 -10.83
C TYR A 115 -12.84 -2.27 -10.96
N SER A 116 -13.90 -2.44 -11.75
CA SER A 116 -14.88 -1.38 -12.06
C SER A 116 -16.12 -1.40 -11.16
N GLU A 117 -16.54 -2.56 -10.68
CA GLU A 117 -17.79 -2.72 -9.94
C GLU A 117 -17.77 -2.27 -8.48
N PRO A 118 -16.65 -2.38 -7.71
CA PRO A 118 -16.69 -2.06 -6.29
C PRO A 118 -17.26 -0.68 -6.00
N THR A 119 -18.20 -0.62 -5.09
CA THR A 119 -18.82 0.62 -4.64
C THR A 119 -17.93 1.35 -3.62
N LEU A 120 -18.21 2.61 -3.39
CA LEU A 120 -17.53 3.42 -2.37
C LEU A 120 -17.67 2.78 -0.98
N GLU A 121 -18.86 2.34 -0.65
CA GLU A 121 -19.19 1.72 0.63
C GLU A 121 -18.43 0.40 0.83
N GLU A 122 -18.39 -0.47 -0.19
CA GLU A 122 -17.64 -1.73 -0.14
C GLU A 122 -16.15 -1.51 0.08
N VAL A 123 -15.58 -0.52 -0.59
CA VAL A 123 -14.16 -0.18 -0.42
C VAL A 123 -13.88 0.37 0.98
N GLN A 124 -14.75 1.26 1.50
CA GLN A 124 -14.62 1.78 2.87
C GLN A 124 -14.73 0.67 3.92
N ASN A 125 -15.74 -0.21 3.80
CA ASN A 125 -15.94 -1.32 4.72
C ASN A 125 -14.78 -2.32 4.68
N THR A 126 -14.27 -2.61 3.48
CA THR A 126 -13.08 -3.45 3.30
C THR A 126 -11.85 -2.83 3.94
N ALA A 127 -11.64 -1.53 3.75
CA ALA A 127 -10.54 -0.82 4.38
C ALA A 127 -10.61 -0.91 5.91
N ARG A 128 -11.76 -0.60 6.51
CA ARG A 128 -11.97 -0.71 7.98
C ARG A 128 -11.79 -2.13 8.51
N LYS A 129 -12.11 -3.14 7.71
CA LYS A 129 -11.96 -4.55 8.09
C LYS A 129 -10.49 -4.99 8.13
N TYR A 130 -9.71 -4.61 7.14
CA TYR A 130 -8.36 -5.15 6.93
C TYR A 130 -7.21 -4.20 7.28
N LEU A 131 -7.41 -2.89 7.24
CA LEU A 131 -6.39 -1.94 7.64
C LEU A 131 -6.49 -1.70 9.15
N LYS A 132 -5.50 -2.18 9.90
CA LYS A 132 -5.42 -2.10 11.37
C LYS A 132 -4.09 -1.49 11.78
N PRO A 133 -3.95 -0.15 11.76
CA PRO A 133 -2.67 0.51 12.04
C PRO A 133 -2.04 0.13 13.38
N ASN A 134 -2.86 -0.17 14.38
CA ASN A 134 -2.42 -0.62 15.71
C ASN A 134 -1.86 -2.06 15.75
N GLN A 135 -1.91 -2.80 14.64
CA GLN A 135 -1.39 -4.18 14.52
C GLN A 135 -0.24 -4.27 13.50
N TRP A 136 0.35 -3.15 13.13
CA TRP A 136 1.43 -3.14 12.15
C TRP A 136 2.76 -3.50 12.77
N SER A 137 3.58 -4.19 11.97
CA SER A 137 5.00 -4.35 12.23
C SER A 137 5.78 -3.32 11.42
N TRP A 138 6.73 -2.67 12.06
CA TRP A 138 7.60 -1.68 11.44
C TRP A 138 8.98 -2.28 11.22
N LEU A 139 9.44 -2.30 9.97
CA LEU A 139 10.80 -2.63 9.63
C LEU A 139 11.50 -1.34 9.17
N ILE A 140 12.50 -0.92 9.94
CA ILE A 140 13.22 0.32 9.69
C ILE A 140 14.68 -0.03 9.38
N VAL A 141 15.19 0.49 8.28
CA VAL A 141 16.58 0.31 7.85
C VAL A 141 17.23 1.69 7.74
N GLY A 142 18.30 1.91 8.50
CA GLY A 142 18.99 3.20 8.53
C GLY A 142 20.17 3.22 9.51
N ASP A 143 20.78 4.38 9.68
CA ASP A 143 21.82 4.55 10.70
C ASP A 143 21.19 4.56 12.10
N LEU A 144 21.44 3.48 12.85
CA LEU A 144 20.86 3.29 14.16
C LEU A 144 21.19 4.45 15.13
N LYS A 145 22.41 5.00 15.02
CA LYS A 145 22.84 6.11 15.91
C LYS A 145 22.02 7.37 15.70
N GLU A 146 21.53 7.58 14.49
CA GLU A 146 20.75 8.76 14.12
C GLU A 146 19.26 8.60 14.46
N ILE A 147 18.71 7.37 14.32
CA ILE A 147 17.26 7.17 14.32
C ILE A 147 16.70 6.50 15.56
N GLU A 148 17.52 5.73 16.33
CA GLU A 148 17.01 4.85 17.38
C GLU A 148 16.23 5.59 18.46
N SER A 149 16.75 6.69 18.99
CA SER A 149 16.13 7.40 20.10
C SER A 149 14.75 7.96 19.75
N GLU A 150 14.62 8.55 18.56
CA GLU A 150 13.36 9.11 18.08
C GLU A 150 12.34 8.02 17.74
N VAL A 151 12.78 6.91 17.16
CA VAL A 151 11.91 5.76 16.85
C VAL A 151 11.39 5.13 18.13
N ARG A 152 12.24 4.92 19.14
CA ARG A 152 11.80 4.41 20.45
C ARG A 152 10.82 5.35 21.16
N ALA A 153 11.00 6.66 21.01
CA ALA A 153 10.10 7.66 21.58
C ALA A 153 8.69 7.63 20.99
N LEU A 154 8.48 6.98 19.84
CA LEU A 154 7.14 6.79 19.26
C LEU A 154 6.27 5.82 20.05
N ASN A 155 6.86 4.97 20.90
CA ASN A 155 6.15 3.98 21.73
C ASN A 155 5.19 3.08 20.92
N LEU A 156 5.60 2.64 19.73
CA LEU A 156 4.78 1.81 18.84
C LEU A 156 4.86 0.31 19.17
N GLY A 157 5.69 -0.08 20.11
CA GLY A 157 5.90 -1.46 20.51
C GLY A 157 7.35 -1.73 20.93
N GLU A 158 7.67 -3.00 21.12
CA GLU A 158 9.04 -3.43 21.42
C GLU A 158 9.94 -3.21 20.19
N VAL A 159 11.13 -2.67 20.42
CA VAL A 159 12.13 -2.42 19.38
C VAL A 159 13.23 -3.46 19.48
N GLU A 160 13.30 -4.34 18.49
CA GLU A 160 14.36 -5.32 18.31
C GLU A 160 15.39 -4.78 17.31
N ILE A 161 16.68 -4.87 17.67
CA ILE A 161 17.77 -4.48 16.77
C ILE A 161 18.33 -5.74 16.12
N ILE A 162 18.22 -5.80 14.78
CA ILE A 162 18.80 -6.88 13.97
C ILE A 162 20.13 -6.36 13.42
N SER A 163 21.25 -6.83 13.98
CA SER A 163 22.58 -6.56 13.48
C SER A 163 23.02 -7.65 12.51
N ASN A 164 23.66 -7.27 11.41
CA ASN A 164 24.37 -8.20 10.53
C ASN A 164 25.70 -8.61 11.16
#